data_a18f69bb2f2488945a258493f0461146
#
_entry.id   a18f69bb2f2488945a258493f0461146
#
_cell.length_a   1.000
_cell.length_b   1.000
_cell.length_c   1.000
_cell.angle_alpha   90.00
_cell.angle_beta   90.00
_cell.angle_gamma   90.00
#
_symmetry.space_group_name_H-M   'P 1'
#
loop_
_entity.id
_entity.type
_entity.pdbx_description
1 polymer ?
#
loop_
_entity_poly.entity_id
_entity_poly.type
_entity_poly.pdbx_seq_one_letter_code
_entity_poly.pdbx_strand_id
1 'polypeptide(L)'
;VLISDGVIGLRPITVADAQAHLAGEDAESARWRDGGQGTLATVTEHFRRCAAEWEADGPNKTFAIAALDDGVLVGTLDIQVDQDFLADRQANVSYGIYPQFRRRGLAARAVVLACRYIAARDLADEAVLRIDPANKASVAVAHRVGFAYHHTTDDPDEGTLDWFLQAV
;
A
#
# COMPACT_ATOMS: atom_id res chain seq x y z
N VAL A 1 3.46 3.01 -16.14
CA VAL A 1 3.39 3.83 -14.92
C VAL A 1 2.20 4.78 -15.05
N LEU A 2 1.28 4.74 -14.08
CA LEU A 2 0.10 5.62 -14.05
C LEU A 2 0.42 6.98 -13.42
N ILE A 3 1.31 6.99 -12.42
CA ILE A 3 1.72 8.20 -11.71
C ILE A 3 3.16 8.01 -11.19
N SER A 4 3.96 9.07 -11.22
CA SER A 4 5.35 9.02 -10.79
C SER A 4 5.82 10.36 -10.22
N ASP A 5 6.96 10.33 -9.52
CA ASP A 5 7.63 11.51 -8.95
C ASP A 5 9.05 11.72 -9.50
N GLY A 6 9.43 10.97 -10.53
CA GLY A 6 10.77 11.01 -11.11
C GLY A 6 11.77 10.02 -10.49
N VAL A 7 11.44 9.39 -9.38
CA VAL A 7 12.26 8.36 -8.69
C VAL A 7 11.57 7.01 -8.74
N ILE A 8 10.32 6.97 -8.32
CA ILE A 8 9.47 5.79 -8.39
C ILE A 8 8.18 6.10 -9.16
N GLY A 9 7.53 5.04 -9.61
CA GLY A 9 6.20 5.10 -10.20
C GLY A 9 5.29 4.02 -9.65
N LEU A 10 3.99 4.30 -9.70
CA LEU A 10 2.93 3.33 -9.42
C LEU A 10 2.35 2.85 -10.75
N ARG A 11 2.24 1.55 -10.91
CA ARG A 11 1.55 0.89 -12.02
C ARG A 11 0.67 -0.24 -11.49
N PRO A 12 -0.33 -0.70 -12.27
CA PRO A 12 -1.09 -1.87 -11.89
C PRO A 12 -0.16 -3.07 -11.62
N ILE A 13 -0.46 -3.83 -10.58
CA ILE A 13 0.20 -5.11 -10.33
C ILE A 13 -0.18 -6.10 -11.44
N THR A 14 0.72 -6.99 -11.78
CA THR A 14 0.49 -8.06 -12.75
C THR A 14 0.91 -9.42 -12.20
N VAL A 15 0.46 -10.49 -12.82
CA VAL A 15 0.87 -11.86 -12.47
C VAL A 15 2.39 -12.03 -12.64
N ALA A 16 2.99 -11.34 -13.59
CA ALA A 16 4.44 -11.37 -13.82
C ALA A 16 5.26 -10.84 -12.62
N ASP A 17 4.65 -10.05 -11.74
CA ASP A 17 5.30 -9.51 -10.55
C ASP A 17 5.39 -10.52 -9.39
N ALA A 18 4.68 -11.65 -9.46
CA ALA A 18 4.53 -12.58 -8.34
C ALA A 18 5.87 -13.16 -7.86
N GLN A 19 6.75 -13.52 -8.77
CA GLN A 19 8.05 -14.09 -8.41
C GLN A 19 8.96 -13.05 -7.75
N ALA A 20 9.02 -11.85 -8.29
CA ALA A 20 9.80 -10.75 -7.72
C ALA A 20 9.26 -10.34 -6.35
N HIS A 21 7.94 -10.30 -6.20
CA HIS A 21 7.29 -10.02 -4.93
C HIS A 21 7.65 -11.06 -3.86
N LEU A 22 7.52 -12.35 -4.19
CA LEU A 22 7.85 -13.44 -3.25
C LEU A 22 9.33 -13.40 -2.84
N ALA A 23 10.23 -13.16 -3.78
CA ALA A 23 11.67 -13.04 -3.51
C ALA A 23 12.02 -11.78 -2.70
N GLY A 24 11.23 -10.71 -2.84
CA GLY A 24 11.44 -9.45 -2.14
C GLY A 24 10.94 -9.44 -0.69
N GLU A 25 9.96 -10.28 -0.36
CA GLU A 25 9.40 -10.33 0.98
C GLU A 25 10.31 -11.03 1.99
N ASP A 26 10.24 -10.58 3.23
CA ASP A 26 10.88 -11.20 4.37
C ASP A 26 9.87 -11.46 5.51
N ALA A 27 10.33 -12.12 6.59
CA ALA A 27 9.50 -12.40 7.76
C ALA A 27 9.00 -11.13 8.45
N GLU A 28 9.76 -10.02 8.39
CA GLU A 28 9.35 -8.75 8.96
C GLU A 28 8.21 -8.12 8.16
N SER A 29 8.28 -8.14 6.83
CA SER A 29 7.20 -7.67 5.96
C SER A 29 5.92 -8.49 6.18
N ALA A 30 6.04 -9.79 6.27
CA ALA A 30 4.93 -10.70 6.51
C ALA A 30 4.27 -10.49 7.89
N ARG A 31 5.04 -10.06 8.89
CA ARG A 31 4.56 -9.77 10.25
C ARG A 31 3.49 -8.67 10.30
N TRP A 32 3.58 -7.68 9.40
CA TRP A 32 2.69 -6.51 9.39
C TRP A 32 1.50 -6.66 8.43
N ARG A 33 1.36 -7.84 7.80
CA ARG A 33 0.28 -8.15 6.86
C ARG A 33 -0.45 -9.42 7.23
N ASP A 34 -1.74 -9.45 6.93
CA ASP A 34 -2.56 -10.62 7.11
C ASP A 34 -2.10 -11.79 6.21
N GLY A 35 -2.10 -13.00 6.75
CA GLY A 35 -1.80 -14.22 6.00
C GLY A 35 -0.33 -14.63 5.93
N GLY A 36 0.60 -13.83 6.45
CA GLY A 36 2.03 -14.18 6.46
C GLY A 36 2.68 -14.25 5.07
N GLN A 37 3.84 -14.91 4.99
CA GLN A 37 4.56 -15.10 3.73
C GLN A 37 3.88 -16.18 2.87
N GLY A 38 3.53 -15.84 1.64
CA GLY A 38 2.88 -16.72 0.70
C GLY A 38 3.84 -17.68 -0.03
N THR A 39 3.25 -18.54 -0.85
CA THR A 39 3.95 -19.34 -1.86
C THR A 39 3.80 -18.68 -3.23
N LEU A 40 4.60 -19.10 -4.23
CA LEU A 40 4.45 -18.61 -5.59
C LEU A 40 3.03 -18.82 -6.13
N ALA A 41 2.41 -19.96 -5.83
CA ALA A 41 1.04 -20.26 -6.25
C ALA A 41 0.02 -19.32 -5.62
N THR A 42 0.11 -19.06 -4.32
CA THR A 42 -0.84 -18.18 -3.59
C THR A 42 -0.66 -16.71 -3.99
N VAL A 43 0.57 -16.25 -4.16
CA VAL A 43 0.87 -14.89 -4.63
C VAL A 43 0.39 -14.69 -6.06
N THR A 44 0.63 -15.64 -6.95
CA THR A 44 0.18 -15.60 -8.34
C THR A 44 -1.34 -15.49 -8.42
N GLU A 45 -2.07 -16.30 -7.64
CA GLU A 45 -3.53 -16.25 -7.60
C GLU A 45 -4.04 -14.94 -7.02
N HIS A 46 -3.41 -14.42 -5.98
CA HIS A 46 -3.74 -13.12 -5.43
C HIS A 46 -3.55 -12.00 -6.48
N PHE A 47 -2.42 -11.98 -7.19
CA PHE A 47 -2.15 -10.97 -8.21
C PHE A 47 -3.06 -11.10 -9.44
N ARG A 48 -3.51 -12.32 -9.75
CA ARG A 48 -4.52 -12.53 -10.80
C ARG A 48 -5.84 -11.85 -10.44
N ARG A 49 -6.28 -11.97 -9.18
CA ARG A 49 -7.48 -11.27 -8.68
C ARG A 49 -7.30 -9.76 -8.70
N CYS A 50 -6.14 -9.27 -8.28
CA CYS A 50 -5.82 -7.84 -8.31
C CYS A 50 -5.84 -7.30 -9.75
N ALA A 51 -5.29 -8.04 -10.71
CA ALA A 51 -5.31 -7.66 -12.12
C ALA A 51 -6.74 -7.63 -12.68
N ALA A 52 -7.58 -8.61 -12.33
CA ALA A 52 -8.99 -8.63 -12.71
C ALA A 52 -9.76 -7.43 -12.12
N GLU A 53 -9.46 -7.03 -10.88
CA GLU A 53 -10.01 -5.84 -10.25
C GLU A 53 -9.64 -4.56 -11.04
N TRP A 54 -8.42 -4.47 -11.54
CA TRP A 54 -7.98 -3.39 -12.43
C TRP A 54 -8.77 -3.37 -13.74
N GLU A 55 -8.95 -4.53 -14.38
CA GLU A 55 -9.68 -4.67 -15.65
C GLU A 55 -11.17 -4.31 -15.50
N ALA A 56 -11.76 -4.64 -14.36
CA ALA A 56 -13.15 -4.34 -14.04
C ALA A 56 -13.37 -2.91 -13.54
N ASP A 57 -12.30 -2.11 -13.41
CA ASP A 57 -12.31 -0.81 -12.73
C ASP A 57 -12.94 -0.84 -11.32
N GLY A 58 -12.66 -1.92 -10.61
CA GLY A 58 -13.18 -2.17 -9.27
C GLY A 58 -12.67 -1.18 -8.21
N PRO A 59 -13.24 -1.21 -7.01
CA PRO A 59 -12.98 -0.22 -5.96
C PRO A 59 -11.61 -0.36 -5.29
N ASN A 60 -10.96 -1.51 -5.45
CA ASN A 60 -9.66 -1.78 -4.83
C ASN A 60 -8.57 -1.83 -5.90
N LYS A 61 -7.48 -1.11 -5.68
CA LYS A 61 -6.39 -1.00 -6.63
C LYS A 61 -5.08 -1.43 -5.97
N THR A 62 -4.50 -2.53 -6.45
CA THR A 62 -3.16 -2.96 -6.03
C THR A 62 -2.13 -2.49 -7.06
N PHE A 63 -1.13 -1.77 -6.58
CA PHE A 63 -0.05 -1.22 -7.40
C PHE A 63 1.26 -1.95 -7.15
N ALA A 64 2.04 -2.11 -8.20
CA ALA A 64 3.47 -2.28 -8.12
C ALA A 64 4.14 -0.91 -7.92
N ILE A 65 5.05 -0.82 -6.97
CA ILE A 65 5.95 0.33 -6.81
C ILE A 65 7.22 -0.02 -7.56
N ALA A 66 7.51 0.69 -8.64
CA ALA A 66 8.67 0.42 -9.49
C ALA A 66 9.65 1.59 -9.48
N ALA A 67 10.95 1.28 -9.38
CA ALA A 67 11.99 2.27 -9.63
C ALA A 67 11.95 2.70 -11.10
N LEU A 68 12.15 4.00 -11.38
CA LEU A 68 12.03 4.50 -12.75
C LEU A 68 13.31 4.32 -13.59
N ASP A 69 14.45 4.15 -12.97
CA ASP A 69 15.74 4.02 -13.65
C ASP A 69 15.92 2.65 -14.32
N ASP A 70 15.45 1.58 -13.68
CA ASP A 70 15.62 0.21 -14.16
C ASP A 70 14.32 -0.63 -14.22
N GLY A 71 13.20 -0.06 -13.75
CA GLY A 71 11.91 -0.74 -13.71
C GLY A 71 11.77 -1.81 -12.62
N VAL A 72 12.74 -1.92 -11.72
CA VAL A 72 12.74 -2.93 -10.66
C VAL A 72 11.58 -2.71 -9.70
N LEU A 73 10.89 -3.81 -9.37
CA LEU A 73 9.84 -3.83 -8.34
C LEU A 73 10.47 -3.63 -6.96
N VAL A 74 10.12 -2.55 -6.28
CA VAL A 74 10.67 -2.21 -4.96
C VAL A 74 9.68 -2.42 -3.81
N GLY A 75 8.42 -2.65 -4.14
CA GLY A 75 7.35 -2.88 -3.17
C GLY A 75 5.99 -2.91 -3.82
N THR A 76 4.95 -2.97 -2.98
CA THR A 76 3.55 -2.92 -3.40
C THR A 76 2.77 -1.91 -2.56
N LEU A 77 1.66 -1.43 -3.11
CA LEU A 77 0.77 -0.49 -2.45
C LEU A 77 -0.68 -0.79 -2.83
N ASP A 78 -1.58 -0.73 -1.86
CA ASP A 78 -3.01 -0.89 -2.08
C ASP A 78 -3.75 0.41 -1.77
N ILE A 79 -4.74 0.74 -2.60
CA ILE A 79 -5.77 1.75 -2.33
C ILE A 79 -7.11 1.02 -2.31
N GLN A 80 -7.85 1.15 -1.22
CA GLN A 80 -9.13 0.48 -1.00
C GLN A 80 -10.18 1.51 -0.61
N VAL A 81 -11.29 1.57 -1.34
CA VAL A 81 -12.38 2.51 -1.09
C VAL A 81 -13.68 1.82 -0.66
N ASP A 82 -13.73 0.50 -0.74
CA ASP A 82 -14.90 -0.31 -0.39
C ASP A 82 -14.56 -1.26 0.76
N GLN A 83 -14.47 -0.69 1.97
CA GLN A 83 -14.17 -1.43 3.19
C GLN A 83 -15.14 -1.01 4.29
N ASP A 84 -15.65 -1.98 5.05
CA ASP A 84 -16.65 -1.75 6.11
C ASP A 84 -16.15 -0.82 7.22
N PHE A 85 -14.83 -0.75 7.43
CA PHE A 85 -14.25 0.11 8.46
C PHE A 85 -14.10 1.58 8.03
N LEU A 86 -14.27 1.89 6.74
CA LEU A 86 -14.12 3.26 6.22
C LEU A 86 -15.42 4.06 6.37
N ALA A 87 -15.27 5.33 6.69
CA ALA A 87 -16.35 6.30 6.54
C ALA A 87 -16.54 6.65 5.07
N ASP A 88 -17.66 7.32 4.77
CA ASP A 88 -17.94 7.82 3.43
C ASP A 88 -16.81 8.73 2.93
N ARG A 89 -16.44 8.58 1.67
CA ARG A 89 -15.37 9.35 1.02
C ARG A 89 -13.99 9.20 1.66
N GLN A 90 -13.72 8.04 2.31
CA GLN A 90 -12.38 7.67 2.77
C GLN A 90 -11.78 6.59 1.89
N ALA A 91 -10.45 6.62 1.72
CA ALA A 91 -9.65 5.59 1.05
C ALA A 91 -8.55 5.09 2.00
N ASN A 92 -8.51 3.80 2.23
CA ASN A 92 -7.42 3.16 2.95
C ASN A 92 -6.21 2.97 2.04
N VAL A 93 -5.04 3.32 2.53
CA VAL A 93 -3.76 3.10 1.83
C VAL A 93 -2.91 2.15 2.68
N SER A 94 -2.44 1.07 2.09
CA SER A 94 -1.46 0.18 2.71
C SER A 94 -0.30 -0.06 1.75
N TYR A 95 0.89 -0.33 2.27
CA TYR A 95 2.09 -0.47 1.46
C TYR A 95 3.13 -1.37 2.12
N GLY A 96 4.04 -1.88 1.32
CA GLY A 96 5.24 -2.57 1.78
C GLY A 96 6.41 -2.28 0.84
N ILE A 97 7.55 -1.91 1.41
CA ILE A 97 8.83 -1.78 0.70
C ILE A 97 9.70 -2.98 1.03
N TYR A 98 10.26 -3.65 0.03
CA TYR A 98 11.12 -4.80 0.25
C TYR A 98 12.40 -4.40 1.00
N PRO A 99 12.95 -5.27 1.88
CA PRO A 99 14.04 -4.95 2.78
C PRO A 99 15.24 -4.28 2.11
N GLN A 100 15.65 -4.76 0.95
CA GLN A 100 16.81 -4.25 0.21
C GLN A 100 16.63 -2.81 -0.30
N PHE A 101 15.39 -2.30 -0.32
CA PHE A 101 15.06 -0.94 -0.78
C PHE A 101 14.64 0.00 0.34
N ARG A 102 14.64 -0.46 1.60
CA ARG A 102 14.28 0.34 2.77
C ARG A 102 15.32 1.43 3.06
N ARG A 103 14.94 2.39 3.90
CA ARG A 103 15.76 3.53 4.33
C ARG A 103 16.20 4.46 3.19
N ARG A 104 15.44 4.47 2.11
CA ARG A 104 15.64 5.36 0.95
C ARG A 104 14.50 6.37 0.76
N GLY A 105 13.56 6.42 1.71
CA GLY A 105 12.39 7.30 1.63
C GLY A 105 11.33 6.88 0.62
N LEU A 106 11.40 5.66 0.07
CA LEU A 106 10.50 5.20 -0.99
C LEU A 106 9.06 5.02 -0.50
N ALA A 107 8.86 4.58 0.75
CA ALA A 107 7.53 4.46 1.34
C ALA A 107 6.81 5.80 1.40
N ALA A 108 7.47 6.85 1.87
CA ALA A 108 6.91 8.20 1.91
C ALA A 108 6.52 8.71 0.51
N ARG A 109 7.38 8.49 -0.49
CA ARG A 109 7.10 8.82 -1.89
C ARG A 109 5.88 8.07 -2.42
N ALA A 110 5.79 6.76 -2.14
CA ALA A 110 4.68 5.92 -2.58
C ALA A 110 3.35 6.40 -1.99
N VAL A 111 3.32 6.73 -0.70
CA VAL A 111 2.11 7.25 -0.03
C VAL A 111 1.69 8.61 -0.62
N VAL A 112 2.63 9.51 -0.89
CA VAL A 112 2.33 10.79 -1.56
C VAL A 112 1.75 10.55 -2.95
N LEU A 113 2.31 9.63 -3.73
CA LEU A 113 1.76 9.27 -5.05
C LEU A 113 0.36 8.66 -4.95
N ALA A 114 0.10 7.83 -3.93
CA ALA A 114 -1.23 7.28 -3.68
C ALA A 114 -2.25 8.39 -3.39
N CYS A 115 -1.91 9.36 -2.54
CA CYS A 115 -2.77 10.52 -2.27
C CYS A 115 -3.06 11.33 -3.54
N ARG A 116 -2.04 11.57 -4.36
CA ARG A 116 -2.24 12.25 -5.65
C ARG A 116 -3.12 11.46 -6.61
N TYR A 117 -2.99 10.14 -6.64
CA TYR A 117 -3.85 9.27 -7.45
C TYR A 117 -5.31 9.33 -6.98
N ILE A 118 -5.54 9.24 -5.66
CA ILE A 118 -6.87 9.34 -5.05
C ILE A 118 -7.54 10.67 -5.44
N ALA A 119 -6.83 11.78 -5.28
CA ALA A 119 -7.31 13.11 -5.65
C ALA A 119 -7.59 13.24 -7.15
N ALA A 120 -6.65 12.82 -8.00
CA ALA A 120 -6.77 12.93 -9.45
C ALA A 120 -7.93 12.12 -10.05
N ARG A 121 -8.34 11.07 -9.36
CA ARG A 121 -9.46 10.19 -9.76
C ARG A 121 -10.73 10.44 -8.99
N ASP A 122 -10.74 11.43 -8.10
CA ASP A 122 -11.88 11.76 -7.21
C ASP A 122 -12.42 10.53 -6.46
N LEU A 123 -11.52 9.68 -5.97
CA LEU A 123 -11.91 8.43 -5.30
C LEU A 123 -12.38 8.66 -3.86
N ALA A 124 -11.80 9.64 -3.18
CA ALA A 124 -12.08 9.96 -1.78
C ALA A 124 -11.67 11.40 -1.48
N ASP A 125 -12.16 11.94 -0.36
CA ASP A 125 -11.76 13.25 0.15
C ASP A 125 -10.64 13.13 1.19
N GLU A 126 -10.45 11.92 1.73
CA GLU A 126 -9.53 11.66 2.82
C GLU A 126 -8.83 10.31 2.65
N ALA A 127 -7.50 10.30 2.78
CA ALA A 127 -6.71 9.09 2.83
C ALA A 127 -6.50 8.64 4.29
N VAL A 128 -6.54 7.33 4.51
CA VAL A 128 -6.39 6.68 5.82
C VAL A 128 -5.19 5.74 5.80
N LEU A 129 -4.35 5.83 6.82
CA LEU A 129 -3.34 4.84 7.16
C LEU A 129 -3.71 4.20 8.50
N ARG A 130 -3.86 2.89 8.55
CA ARG A 130 -4.09 2.13 9.78
C ARG A 130 -2.82 1.37 10.12
N ILE A 131 -2.18 1.70 11.21
CA ILE A 131 -0.82 1.27 11.53
C ILE A 131 -0.78 0.65 12.93
N ASP A 132 -0.21 -0.55 13.04
CA ASP A 132 0.15 -1.12 14.34
C ASP A 132 1.16 -0.17 15.04
N PRO A 133 0.88 0.30 16.27
CA PRO A 133 1.76 1.23 16.98
C PRO A 133 3.20 0.71 17.16
N ALA A 134 3.40 -0.61 17.14
CA ALA A 134 4.72 -1.22 17.20
C ALA A 134 5.51 -1.08 15.89
N ASN A 135 4.84 -0.82 14.76
CA ASN A 135 5.48 -0.56 13.48
C ASN A 135 5.96 0.91 13.41
N LYS A 136 7.06 1.20 14.10
CA LYS A 136 7.60 2.56 14.23
C LYS A 136 8.00 3.17 12.89
N ALA A 137 8.45 2.37 11.95
CA ALA A 137 8.83 2.83 10.61
C ALA A 137 7.62 3.40 9.85
N SER A 138 6.47 2.71 9.88
CA SER A 138 5.24 3.19 9.24
C SER A 138 4.65 4.40 9.95
N VAL A 139 4.70 4.44 11.29
CA VAL A 139 4.29 5.63 12.06
C VAL A 139 5.13 6.85 11.65
N ALA A 140 6.44 6.69 11.52
CA ALA A 140 7.33 7.77 11.06
C ALA A 140 7.00 8.23 9.63
N VAL A 141 6.64 7.32 8.72
CA VAL A 141 6.18 7.66 7.37
C VAL A 141 4.90 8.51 7.44
N ALA A 142 3.91 8.09 8.23
CA ALA A 142 2.65 8.83 8.37
C ALA A 142 2.91 10.28 8.79
N HIS A 143 3.72 10.50 9.80
CA HIS A 143 4.09 11.86 10.26
C HIS A 143 4.85 12.64 9.19
N ARG A 144 5.81 12.00 8.54
CA ARG A 144 6.66 12.63 7.51
C ARG A 144 5.85 13.16 6.32
N VAL A 145 4.81 12.45 5.91
CA VAL A 145 3.97 12.83 4.76
C VAL A 145 2.75 13.67 5.16
N GLY A 146 2.63 14.04 6.44
CA GLY A 146 1.64 15.00 6.91
C GLY A 146 0.33 14.42 7.40
N PHE A 147 0.23 13.10 7.57
CA PHE A 147 -0.95 12.47 8.19
C PHE A 147 -1.02 12.80 9.67
N ALA A 148 -2.22 13.11 10.15
CA ALA A 148 -2.48 13.37 11.57
C ALA A 148 -3.11 12.15 12.23
N TYR A 149 -2.63 11.82 13.44
CA TYR A 149 -3.29 10.82 14.28
C TYR A 149 -4.74 11.25 14.56
N HIS A 150 -5.65 10.30 14.45
CA HIS A 150 -7.08 10.54 14.66
C HIS A 150 -7.62 9.75 15.85
N HIS A 151 -7.47 8.43 15.84
CA HIS A 151 -7.95 7.53 16.91
C HIS A 151 -7.25 6.18 16.84
N THR A 152 -7.51 5.35 17.84
CA THR A 152 -7.02 3.97 17.93
C THR A 152 -8.20 3.03 17.99
N THR A 153 -8.12 1.94 17.23
CA THR A 153 -9.06 0.81 17.31
C THR A 153 -8.38 -0.41 17.89
N ASP A 154 -9.15 -1.24 18.56
CA ASP A 154 -8.70 -2.50 19.15
C ASP A 154 -9.66 -3.59 18.68
N ASP A 155 -9.20 -4.46 17.81
CA ASP A 155 -9.99 -5.50 17.18
C ASP A 155 -9.39 -6.88 17.49
N PRO A 156 -10.22 -7.89 17.85
CA PRO A 156 -9.72 -9.24 18.17
C PRO A 156 -8.95 -9.90 17.03
N ASP A 157 -9.28 -9.57 15.78
CA ASP A 157 -8.68 -10.17 14.59
C ASP A 157 -7.51 -9.35 14.07
N GLU A 158 -7.65 -8.00 14.03
CA GLU A 158 -6.65 -7.09 13.48
C GLU A 158 -5.64 -6.59 14.52
N GLY A 159 -5.96 -6.70 15.82
CA GLY A 159 -5.18 -6.12 16.90
C GLY A 159 -5.40 -4.62 17.06
N THR A 160 -4.43 -3.96 17.68
CA THR A 160 -4.45 -2.51 17.92
C THR A 160 -3.93 -1.77 16.70
N LEU A 161 -4.73 -0.83 16.16
CA LEU A 161 -4.36 0.00 15.03
C LEU A 161 -4.55 1.48 15.37
N ASP A 162 -3.51 2.27 15.15
CA ASP A 162 -3.59 3.73 15.14
C ASP A 162 -4.00 4.20 13.76
N TRP A 163 -4.99 5.07 13.71
CA TRP A 163 -5.53 5.66 12.49
C TRP A 163 -4.95 7.03 12.27
N PHE A 164 -4.36 7.22 11.10
CA PHE A 164 -3.82 8.49 10.63
C PHE A 164 -4.57 8.92 9.39
N LEU A 165 -5.00 10.17 9.34
CA LEU A 165 -5.83 10.71 8.28
C LEU A 165 -5.19 11.93 7.64
N GLN A 166 -5.43 12.10 6.34
CA GLN A 166 -5.02 13.28 5.58
C GLN A 166 -6.04 13.60 4.49
N ALA A 167 -6.42 14.86 4.38
CA ALA A 167 -7.20 15.35 3.24
C ALA A 167 -6.40 15.20 1.93
N VAL A 168 -7.06 14.82 0.85
CA VAL A 168 -6.47 14.60 -0.46
C VAL A 168 -7.15 15.45 -1.54
#